data_5badba42a5f9db9baa5e469efbb0b2b6
#
_entry.id   5badba42a5f9db9baa5e469efbb0b2b6
#
_cell.length_a   1.000
_cell.length_b   1.000
_cell.length_c   1.000
_cell.angle_alpha   90.00
_cell.angle_beta   90.00
_cell.angle_gamma   90.00
#
_symmetry.space_group_name_H-M   'P 1'
#
loop_
_entity.id
_entity.type
_entity.pdbx_description
1 polymer ?
#
loop_
_entity_poly.entity_id
_entity_poly.type
_entity_poly.pdbx_seq_one_letter_code
_entity_poly.pdbx_strand_id
1 'polypeptide(L)'
;MCIRDRPYSLRSAENAESKTAIAQLVSRLVTDDMSVIIDNGSTMVAVAQALQERPITALCLSLRAALPLGGGGVATVSTPDGTLMPESLRYEAASCLRALGEFRADVAIVGTCSASPAMGLTVTTHQDAQVKRAILASSARVVLAATGDKLSRTSSFRFGDIEDIDDLVTTRDAPQVTLDAFRVAGSRVYVAD
;
A
#
# COMPACT_ATOMS: atom_id res chain seq x y z
N MET A 1 7.47 -16.85 -11.63
CA MET A 1 8.31 -16.43 -10.47
C MET A 1 7.61 -15.25 -9.82
N CYS A 2 7.24 -15.38 -8.57
CA CYS A 2 6.43 -14.36 -7.89
C CYS A 2 7.27 -13.11 -7.60
N ILE A 3 6.68 -11.93 -7.69
CA ILE A 3 7.38 -10.64 -7.49
C ILE A 3 8.07 -10.57 -6.11
N ARG A 4 7.60 -11.34 -5.14
CA ARG A 4 8.13 -11.34 -3.77
C ARG A 4 9.39 -12.18 -3.56
N ASP A 5 9.70 -13.08 -4.49
CA ASP A 5 10.96 -13.83 -4.47
C ASP A 5 12.15 -12.99 -4.96
N ARG A 6 11.88 -11.74 -5.38
CA ARG A 6 12.92 -10.80 -5.79
C ARG A 6 13.38 -9.95 -4.62
N PRO A 7 14.69 -9.71 -4.48
CA PRO A 7 15.26 -8.79 -3.51
C PRO A 7 14.58 -7.42 -3.52
N TYR A 8 14.50 -6.77 -2.37
CA TYR A 8 13.89 -5.44 -2.27
C TYR A 8 14.57 -4.42 -3.21
N SER A 9 15.90 -4.50 -3.34
CA SER A 9 16.69 -3.64 -4.23
C SER A 9 16.22 -3.71 -5.69
N LEU A 10 15.96 -4.91 -6.20
CA LEU A 10 15.42 -5.09 -7.55
C LEU A 10 14.00 -4.54 -7.67
N ARG A 11 13.14 -4.81 -6.67
CA ARG A 11 11.77 -4.29 -6.66
C ARG A 11 11.70 -2.76 -6.53
N SER A 12 12.65 -2.13 -5.84
CA SER A 12 12.68 -0.66 -5.73
C SER A 12 13.11 0.01 -7.03
N ALA A 13 14.04 -0.58 -7.76
CA ALA A 13 14.51 -0.07 -9.04
C ALA A 13 13.50 -0.29 -10.19
N GLU A 14 12.73 -1.39 -10.13
CA GLU A 14 11.72 -1.68 -11.15
C GLU A 14 10.57 -0.68 -11.09
N ASN A 15 10.21 -0.06 -12.22
CA ASN A 15 9.12 0.92 -12.35
C ASN A 15 9.25 2.12 -11.36
N ALA A 16 10.47 2.62 -11.10
CA ALA A 16 10.69 3.68 -10.12
C ALA A 16 9.93 4.97 -10.46
N GLU A 17 9.93 5.40 -11.73
CA GLU A 17 9.19 6.56 -12.20
C GLU A 17 7.68 6.40 -12.01
N SER A 18 7.13 5.25 -12.39
CA SER A 18 5.72 4.91 -12.19
C SER A 18 5.30 4.95 -10.72
N LYS A 19 6.15 4.47 -9.80
CA LYS A 19 5.88 4.53 -8.37
C LYS A 19 5.90 5.96 -7.84
N THR A 20 6.79 6.79 -8.36
CA THR A 20 6.83 8.21 -8.02
C THR A 20 5.57 8.93 -8.50
N ALA A 21 5.13 8.67 -9.73
CA ALA A 21 3.89 9.24 -10.28
C ALA A 21 2.65 8.80 -9.47
N ILE A 22 2.56 7.50 -9.12
CA ILE A 22 1.52 6.97 -8.22
C ILE A 22 1.57 7.70 -6.86
N ALA A 23 2.75 7.84 -6.27
CA ALA A 23 2.93 8.47 -4.96
C ALA A 23 2.46 9.93 -4.94
N GLN A 24 2.71 10.69 -6.02
CA GLN A 24 2.24 12.06 -6.18
C GLN A 24 0.71 12.14 -6.25
N LEU A 25 0.05 11.21 -6.93
CA LEU A 25 -1.42 11.15 -6.93
C LEU A 25 -1.96 10.77 -5.56
N VAL A 26 -1.38 9.76 -4.91
CA VAL A 26 -1.77 9.34 -3.55
C VAL A 26 -1.63 10.50 -2.56
N SER A 27 -0.56 11.29 -2.63
CA SER A 27 -0.34 12.42 -1.71
C SER A 27 -1.44 13.50 -1.80
N ARG A 28 -2.12 13.62 -2.94
CA ARG A 28 -3.28 14.53 -3.10
C ARG A 28 -4.57 14.00 -2.46
N LEU A 29 -4.62 12.70 -2.17
CA LEU A 29 -5.76 12.05 -1.52
C LEU A 29 -5.66 12.08 0.01
N VAL A 30 -4.49 12.45 0.54
CA VAL A 30 -4.23 12.61 1.97
C VAL A 30 -4.21 14.10 2.29
N THR A 31 -5.03 14.51 3.25
CA THR A 31 -5.04 15.91 3.74
C THR A 31 -4.34 16.00 5.09
N ASP A 32 -4.07 17.22 5.50
CA ASP A 32 -3.47 17.50 6.80
C ASP A 32 -4.35 16.99 7.96
N ASP A 33 -3.74 16.68 9.07
CA ASP A 33 -4.34 16.14 10.30
C ASP A 33 -4.96 14.73 10.19
N MET A 34 -4.88 14.07 9.02
CA MET A 34 -5.35 12.69 8.87
C MET A 34 -4.49 11.69 9.64
N SER A 35 -5.15 10.64 10.15
CA SER A 35 -4.52 9.39 10.57
C SER A 35 -4.38 8.44 9.38
N VAL A 36 -3.14 7.95 9.14
CA VAL A 36 -2.78 7.23 7.91
C VAL A 36 -2.10 5.90 8.25
N ILE A 37 -2.54 4.80 7.65
CA ILE A 37 -1.76 3.56 7.61
C ILE A 37 -0.97 3.50 6.31
N ILE A 38 0.35 3.28 6.41
CA ILE A 38 1.21 3.04 5.25
C ILE A 38 1.72 1.59 5.32
N ASP A 39 1.27 0.79 4.37
CA ASP A 39 1.66 -0.62 4.21
C ASP A 39 3.16 -0.77 3.89
N ASN A 40 3.63 -1.96 3.67
CA ASN A 40 5.00 -2.24 3.25
C ASN A 40 5.15 -2.32 1.73
N GLY A 41 6.34 -2.05 1.21
CA GLY A 41 6.67 -2.19 -0.20
C GLY A 41 7.33 -0.96 -0.80
N SER A 42 7.91 -1.12 -1.99
CA SER A 42 8.67 -0.04 -2.64
C SER A 42 7.79 1.14 -3.09
N THR A 43 6.54 0.89 -3.47
CA THR A 43 5.56 1.96 -3.77
C THR A 43 5.24 2.75 -2.50
N MET A 44 5.13 2.08 -1.35
CA MET A 44 4.84 2.73 -0.06
C MET A 44 5.99 3.63 0.40
N VAL A 45 7.23 3.28 0.06
CA VAL A 45 8.39 4.16 0.32
C VAL A 45 8.28 5.45 -0.50
N ALA A 46 7.91 5.37 -1.77
CA ALA A 46 7.68 6.55 -2.61
C ALA A 46 6.51 7.41 -2.08
N VAL A 47 5.43 6.77 -1.61
CA VAL A 47 4.30 7.46 -0.97
C VAL A 47 4.75 8.19 0.32
N ALA A 48 5.52 7.52 1.16
CA ALA A 48 6.05 8.13 2.38
C ALA A 48 6.94 9.36 2.09
N GLN A 49 7.75 9.29 1.02
CA GLN A 49 8.54 10.44 0.54
C GLN A 49 7.65 11.59 0.06
N ALA A 50 6.57 11.29 -0.67
CA ALA A 50 5.64 12.31 -1.17
C ALA A 50 4.79 12.95 -0.06
N LEU A 51 4.68 12.32 1.10
CA LEU A 51 3.93 12.80 2.26
C LEU A 51 4.82 13.45 3.35
N GLN A 52 6.13 13.52 3.17
CA GLN A 52 7.09 13.92 4.22
C GLN A 52 6.85 15.33 4.82
N GLU A 53 6.20 16.22 4.07
CA GLU A 53 5.88 17.58 4.51
C GLU A 53 4.43 17.74 5.00
N ARG A 54 3.66 16.63 5.12
CA ARG A 54 2.29 16.65 5.59
C ARG A 54 2.22 16.47 7.12
N PRO A 55 1.51 17.34 7.85
CA PRO A 55 1.25 17.16 9.27
C PRO A 55 0.17 16.08 9.49
N ILE A 56 0.57 14.82 9.42
CA ILE A 56 -0.27 13.63 9.59
C ILE A 56 0.22 12.77 10.75
N THR A 57 -0.68 11.92 11.28
CA THR A 57 -0.31 10.84 12.20
C THR A 57 -0.29 9.53 11.45
N ALA A 58 0.87 8.90 11.31
CA ALA A 58 1.02 7.71 10.47
C ALA A 58 1.45 6.47 11.27
N LEU A 59 0.85 5.32 10.95
CA LEU A 59 1.35 4.01 11.30
C LEU A 59 2.03 3.38 10.08
N CYS A 60 3.36 3.27 10.10
CA CYS A 60 4.15 2.68 9.01
C CYS A 60 4.51 1.23 9.30
N LEU A 61 4.10 0.29 8.45
CA LEU A 61 4.35 -1.14 8.64
C LEU A 61 5.73 -1.59 8.14
N SER A 62 6.59 -0.66 7.76
CA SER A 62 8.00 -0.90 7.45
C SER A 62 8.87 0.29 7.85
N LEU A 63 10.08 0.00 8.32
CA LEU A 63 11.06 1.03 8.66
C LEU A 63 11.48 1.83 7.41
N ARG A 64 11.48 1.21 6.23
CA ARG A 64 11.80 1.90 4.96
C ARG A 64 10.80 3.01 4.62
N ALA A 65 9.53 2.88 4.98
CA ALA A 65 8.54 3.93 4.81
C ALA A 65 8.56 4.94 5.97
N ALA A 66 8.83 4.47 7.19
CA ALA A 66 8.88 5.33 8.38
C ALA A 66 10.00 6.36 8.33
N LEU A 67 11.18 5.97 7.84
CA LEU A 67 12.36 6.85 7.79
C LEU A 67 12.15 8.10 6.93
N PRO A 68 11.75 8.04 5.66
CA PRO A 68 11.53 9.24 4.86
C PRO A 68 10.40 10.11 5.39
N LEU A 69 9.31 9.51 5.88
CA LEU A 69 8.18 10.26 6.41
C LEU A 69 8.55 11.00 7.72
N GLY A 70 9.19 10.32 8.66
CA GLY A 70 9.62 10.92 9.92
C GLY A 70 10.80 11.89 9.75
N GLY A 71 11.63 11.67 8.72
CA GLY A 71 12.77 12.55 8.40
C GLY A 71 12.36 13.96 7.95
N GLY A 72 11.14 14.16 7.48
CA GLY A 72 10.57 15.47 7.16
C GLY A 72 10.28 16.36 8.39
N GLY A 73 10.23 15.76 9.58
CA GLY A 73 10.06 16.48 10.85
C GLY A 73 8.68 17.07 11.10
N VAL A 74 7.69 16.76 10.26
CA VAL A 74 6.32 17.31 10.32
C VAL A 74 5.31 16.24 10.75
N ALA A 75 5.42 15.03 10.19
CA ALA A 75 4.53 13.93 10.52
C ALA A 75 4.88 13.27 11.86
N THR A 76 3.87 12.89 12.63
CA THR A 76 4.03 11.98 13.77
C THR A 76 4.00 10.55 13.26
N VAL A 77 5.11 9.81 13.40
CA VAL A 77 5.25 8.47 12.85
C VAL A 77 5.34 7.42 13.96
N SER A 78 4.40 6.50 13.94
CA SER A 78 4.42 5.28 14.74
C SER A 78 4.79 4.08 13.88
N THR A 79 5.42 3.09 14.50
CA THR A 79 5.73 1.81 13.87
C THR A 79 5.31 0.67 14.79
N PRO A 80 5.03 -0.54 14.27
CA PRO A 80 4.93 -1.72 15.11
C PRO A 80 6.22 -1.93 15.92
N ASP A 81 6.09 -2.55 17.07
CA ASP A 81 7.23 -3.07 17.84
C ASP A 81 7.77 -4.38 17.24
N GLY A 82 8.88 -4.90 17.76
CA GLY A 82 9.39 -6.24 17.48
C GLY A 82 10.36 -6.37 16.32
N THR A 83 10.33 -7.51 15.64
CA THR A 83 11.37 -7.92 14.71
C THR A 83 11.20 -7.32 13.31
N LEU A 84 12.28 -6.82 12.75
CA LEU A 84 12.36 -6.43 11.35
C LEU A 84 12.83 -7.61 10.50
N MET A 85 12.10 -7.85 9.42
CA MET A 85 12.50 -8.84 8.43
C MET A 85 13.71 -8.32 7.64
N PRO A 86 14.74 -9.15 7.46
CA PRO A 86 15.93 -8.75 6.70
C PRO A 86 15.56 -8.17 5.33
N GLU A 87 16.45 -7.33 4.79
CA GLU A 87 16.36 -6.74 3.46
C GLU A 87 15.14 -5.82 3.23
N SER A 88 13.92 -6.30 3.46
CA SER A 88 12.70 -5.51 3.27
C SER A 88 12.47 -4.47 4.37
N LEU A 89 13.04 -4.68 5.55
CA LEU A 89 12.83 -3.89 6.77
C LEU A 89 11.35 -3.66 7.11
N ARG A 90 10.49 -4.63 6.72
CA ARG A 90 9.12 -4.69 7.19
C ARG A 90 9.06 -5.33 8.56
N TYR A 91 8.11 -4.96 9.36
CA TYR A 91 7.85 -5.62 10.64
C TYR A 91 7.22 -7.00 10.42
N GLU A 92 7.45 -7.92 11.35
CA GLU A 92 6.81 -9.23 11.33
C GLU A 92 5.27 -9.11 11.46
N ALA A 93 4.55 -10.12 10.95
CA ALA A 93 3.09 -10.05 10.88
C ALA A 93 2.43 -9.92 12.26
N ALA A 94 2.93 -10.63 13.28
CA ALA A 94 2.35 -10.57 14.63
C ALA A 94 2.40 -9.14 15.22
N SER A 95 3.52 -8.44 15.04
CA SER A 95 3.68 -7.06 15.48
C SER A 95 2.76 -6.10 14.71
N CYS A 96 2.66 -6.29 13.39
CA CYS A 96 1.74 -5.50 12.56
C CYS A 96 0.28 -5.69 13.02
N LEU A 97 -0.14 -6.93 13.29
CA LEU A 97 -1.51 -7.23 13.72
C LEU A 97 -1.85 -6.60 15.07
N ARG A 98 -0.90 -6.59 16.04
CA ARG A 98 -1.09 -5.89 17.32
C ARG A 98 -1.28 -4.40 17.12
N ALA A 99 -0.35 -3.75 16.40
CA ALA A 99 -0.39 -2.31 16.14
C ALA A 99 -1.67 -1.90 15.41
N LEU A 100 -2.10 -2.66 14.39
CA LEU A 100 -3.35 -2.44 13.65
C LEU A 100 -4.60 -2.63 14.52
N GLY A 101 -4.54 -3.49 15.54
CA GLY A 101 -5.62 -3.67 16.52
C GLY A 101 -5.87 -2.42 17.38
N GLU A 102 -4.84 -1.60 17.59
CA GLU A 102 -4.86 -0.40 18.44
C GLU A 102 -4.96 0.90 17.64
N PHE A 103 -4.76 0.87 16.32
CA PHE A 103 -4.77 2.06 15.46
C PHE A 103 -6.02 2.09 14.58
N ARG A 104 -6.65 3.27 14.47
CA ARG A 104 -7.73 3.53 13.51
C ARG A 104 -7.29 4.65 12.58
N ALA A 105 -7.41 4.42 11.28
CA ALA A 105 -6.98 5.36 10.27
C ALA A 105 -8.17 5.97 9.51
N ASP A 106 -8.05 7.25 9.18
CA ASP A 106 -8.94 7.90 8.21
C ASP A 106 -8.70 7.31 6.82
N VAL A 107 -7.43 7.01 6.49
CA VAL A 107 -7.07 6.39 5.23
C VAL A 107 -5.94 5.38 5.38
N ALA A 108 -6.08 4.21 4.74
CA ALA A 108 -4.98 3.28 4.56
C ALA A 108 -4.50 3.29 3.11
N ILE A 109 -3.18 3.31 2.93
CA ILE A 109 -2.52 3.20 1.64
C ILE A 109 -1.91 1.81 1.54
N VAL A 110 -2.46 1.00 0.66
CA VAL A 110 -2.17 -0.44 0.56
C VAL A 110 -1.52 -0.76 -0.78
N GLY A 111 -0.45 -1.55 -0.74
CA GLY A 111 0.08 -2.19 -1.93
C GLY A 111 -0.52 -3.56 -2.17
N THR A 112 -0.33 -4.11 -3.36
CA THR A 112 -0.67 -5.50 -3.67
C THR A 112 0.41 -6.18 -4.49
N CYS A 113 0.46 -7.52 -4.45
CA CYS A 113 1.25 -8.29 -5.41
C CYS A 113 0.49 -8.43 -6.73
N SER A 114 -0.82 -8.58 -6.64
CA SER A 114 -1.71 -8.76 -7.78
C SER A 114 -3.16 -8.46 -7.44
N ALA A 115 -3.92 -8.00 -8.43
CA ALA A 115 -5.35 -7.80 -8.34
C ALA A 115 -6.01 -8.19 -9.67
N SER A 116 -7.16 -8.81 -9.59
CA SER A 116 -7.99 -9.09 -10.75
C SER A 116 -9.47 -9.12 -10.37
N PRO A 117 -10.38 -8.75 -11.27
CA PRO A 117 -11.82 -8.77 -10.98
C PRO A 117 -12.34 -10.16 -10.56
N ALA A 118 -11.76 -11.23 -11.11
CA ALA A 118 -12.20 -12.60 -10.85
C ALA A 118 -11.71 -13.15 -9.51
N MET A 119 -10.53 -12.74 -9.04
CA MET A 119 -9.86 -13.33 -7.86
C MET A 119 -9.68 -12.34 -6.71
N GLY A 120 -10.09 -11.08 -6.91
CA GLY A 120 -9.90 -10.02 -5.93
C GLY A 120 -8.44 -9.62 -5.75
N LEU A 121 -8.11 -9.16 -4.56
CA LEU A 121 -6.80 -8.67 -4.17
C LEU A 121 -5.98 -9.81 -3.56
N THR A 122 -4.79 -10.06 -4.10
CA THR A 122 -4.01 -11.24 -3.71
C THR A 122 -2.53 -10.94 -3.44
N VAL A 123 -1.95 -11.73 -2.55
CA VAL A 123 -0.54 -11.68 -2.14
C VAL A 123 0.07 -13.08 -2.12
N THR A 124 1.39 -13.16 -1.95
CA THR A 124 2.15 -14.41 -2.07
C THR A 124 2.23 -15.23 -0.80
N THR A 125 1.96 -14.66 0.38
CA THR A 125 2.02 -15.38 1.66
C THR A 125 0.77 -15.16 2.49
N HIS A 126 0.43 -16.16 3.28
CA HIS A 126 -0.69 -16.11 4.22
C HIS A 126 -0.53 -14.99 5.25
N GLN A 127 0.67 -14.80 5.79
CA GLN A 127 0.98 -13.74 6.76
C GLN A 127 0.71 -12.34 6.20
N ASP A 128 1.10 -12.08 4.95
CA ASP A 128 0.79 -10.82 4.28
C ASP A 128 -0.72 -10.62 4.11
N ALA A 129 -1.43 -11.68 3.73
CA ALA A 129 -2.88 -11.60 3.58
C ALA A 129 -3.56 -11.27 4.91
N GLN A 130 -3.08 -11.83 6.03
CA GLN A 130 -3.60 -11.50 7.37
C GLN A 130 -3.37 -10.02 7.71
N VAL A 131 -2.16 -9.51 7.52
CA VAL A 131 -1.84 -8.11 7.78
C VAL A 131 -2.71 -7.18 6.92
N LYS A 132 -2.84 -7.47 5.63
CA LYS A 132 -3.65 -6.64 4.72
C LYS A 132 -5.13 -6.65 5.08
N ARG A 133 -5.70 -7.79 5.45
CA ARG A 133 -7.08 -7.82 5.99
C ARG A 133 -7.24 -6.94 7.23
N ALA A 134 -6.25 -6.97 8.13
CA ALA A 134 -6.27 -6.10 9.30
C ALA A 134 -6.16 -4.61 8.93
N ILE A 135 -5.37 -4.26 7.90
CA ILE A 135 -5.32 -2.87 7.39
C ILE A 135 -6.70 -2.43 6.88
N LEU A 136 -7.36 -3.25 6.03
CA LEU A 136 -8.70 -2.95 5.53
C LEU A 136 -9.69 -2.72 6.67
N ALA A 137 -9.66 -3.58 7.69
CA ALA A 137 -10.56 -3.50 8.85
C ALA A 137 -10.25 -2.33 9.81
N SER A 138 -9.05 -1.74 9.74
CA SER A 138 -8.58 -0.67 10.64
C SER A 138 -8.69 0.73 10.03
N SER A 139 -9.27 0.89 8.84
CA SER A 139 -9.34 2.17 8.12
C SER A 139 -10.74 2.48 7.63
N ALA A 140 -11.07 3.77 7.63
CA ALA A 140 -12.35 4.28 7.10
C ALA A 140 -12.37 4.36 5.57
N ARG A 141 -11.19 4.52 4.95
CA ARG A 141 -11.00 4.63 3.49
C ARG A 141 -9.75 3.87 3.08
N VAL A 142 -9.80 3.16 1.97
CA VAL A 142 -8.70 2.36 1.46
C VAL A 142 -8.27 2.84 0.07
N VAL A 143 -7.00 3.22 -0.06
CA VAL A 143 -6.34 3.56 -1.31
C VAL A 143 -5.44 2.41 -1.74
N LEU A 144 -5.77 1.73 -2.82
CA LEU A 144 -4.90 0.74 -3.45
C LEU A 144 -3.93 1.44 -4.41
N ALA A 145 -2.63 1.36 -4.13
CA ALA A 145 -1.56 1.94 -4.95
C ALA A 145 -0.74 0.83 -5.62
N ALA A 146 -0.93 0.63 -6.91
CA ALA A 146 -0.33 -0.47 -7.66
C ALA A 146 -0.03 -0.10 -9.11
N THR A 147 1.13 -0.51 -9.63
CA THR A 147 1.46 -0.42 -11.05
C THR A 147 0.55 -1.33 -11.88
N GLY A 148 0.26 -0.94 -13.12
CA GLY A 148 -0.71 -1.61 -14.00
C GLY A 148 -0.40 -3.07 -14.27
N ASP A 149 0.89 -3.44 -14.32
CA ASP A 149 1.33 -4.83 -14.49
C ASP A 149 0.82 -5.80 -13.40
N LYS A 150 0.41 -5.28 -12.25
CA LYS A 150 -0.15 -6.08 -11.15
C LYS A 150 -1.65 -6.30 -11.26
N LEU A 151 -2.34 -5.52 -12.08
CA LEU A 151 -3.79 -5.53 -12.20
C LEU A 151 -4.36 -6.61 -13.15
N SER A 152 -3.50 -7.49 -13.65
CA SER A 152 -3.86 -8.64 -14.49
C SER A 152 -3.33 -9.97 -13.96
N ARG A 153 -2.78 -9.97 -12.75
CA ARG A 153 -2.13 -11.13 -12.15
C ARG A 153 -2.91 -11.64 -10.95
N THR A 154 -2.63 -12.87 -10.56
CA THR A 154 -3.18 -13.52 -9.37
C THR A 154 -2.04 -14.13 -8.56
N SER A 155 -2.15 -14.07 -7.25
CA SER A 155 -1.26 -14.70 -6.28
C SER A 155 -2.01 -15.70 -5.40
N SER A 156 -1.30 -16.40 -4.51
CA SER A 156 -1.82 -17.57 -3.81
C SER A 156 -2.83 -17.27 -2.70
N PHE A 157 -2.74 -16.09 -2.06
CA PHE A 157 -3.55 -15.76 -0.87
C PHE A 157 -4.36 -14.50 -1.08
N ARG A 158 -5.69 -14.63 -1.05
CA ARG A 158 -6.62 -13.51 -1.13
C ARG A 158 -6.68 -12.77 0.21
N PHE A 159 -6.73 -11.43 0.16
CA PHE A 159 -6.89 -10.59 1.33
C PHE A 159 -8.10 -9.66 1.30
N GLY A 160 -8.74 -9.50 0.13
CA GLY A 160 -9.92 -8.67 -0.04
C GLY A 160 -10.48 -8.78 -1.45
N ASP A 161 -11.55 -8.04 -1.69
CA ASP A 161 -12.20 -7.88 -2.99
C ASP A 161 -11.93 -6.50 -3.56
N ILE A 162 -12.28 -6.29 -4.82
CA ILE A 162 -12.17 -4.96 -5.45
C ILE A 162 -13.16 -3.97 -4.83
N GLU A 163 -14.26 -4.46 -4.27
CA GLU A 163 -15.27 -3.69 -3.53
C GLU A 163 -14.76 -3.13 -2.19
N ASP A 164 -13.68 -3.69 -1.64
CA ASP A 164 -13.04 -3.19 -0.41
C ASP A 164 -12.16 -1.96 -0.67
N ILE A 165 -12.07 -1.49 -1.93
CA ILE A 165 -11.18 -0.41 -2.35
C ILE A 165 -11.99 0.84 -2.71
N ASP A 166 -11.79 1.92 -1.99
CA ASP A 166 -12.42 3.22 -2.27
C ASP A 166 -11.73 3.98 -3.41
N ASP A 167 -10.41 3.87 -3.49
CA ASP A 167 -9.60 4.53 -4.51
C ASP A 167 -8.54 3.58 -5.09
N LEU A 168 -8.51 3.46 -6.39
CA LEU A 168 -7.42 2.82 -7.12
C LEU A 168 -6.51 3.88 -7.74
N VAL A 169 -5.23 3.88 -7.38
CA VAL A 169 -4.20 4.69 -8.02
C VAL A 169 -3.25 3.76 -8.77
N THR A 170 -3.17 3.91 -10.08
CA THR A 170 -2.41 3.01 -10.95
C THR A 170 -1.75 3.74 -12.12
N THR A 171 -1.13 3.02 -13.04
CA THR A 171 -0.44 3.52 -14.23
C THR A 171 -1.20 3.24 -15.52
N ARG A 172 -0.84 3.91 -16.62
CA ARG A 172 -1.55 3.83 -17.94
C ARG A 172 -1.55 2.45 -18.57
N ASP A 173 -0.58 1.60 -18.23
CA ASP A 173 -0.47 0.23 -18.71
C ASP A 173 -1.46 -0.75 -18.03
N ALA A 174 -2.29 -0.26 -17.11
CA ALA A 174 -3.32 -1.06 -16.46
C ALA A 174 -4.39 -1.51 -17.47
N PRO A 175 -4.82 -2.81 -17.43
CA PRO A 175 -5.84 -3.31 -18.33
C PRO A 175 -7.17 -2.56 -18.15
N GLN A 176 -7.73 -2.04 -19.23
CA GLN A 176 -8.98 -1.26 -19.18
C GLN A 176 -10.14 -2.05 -18.54
N VAL A 177 -10.24 -3.33 -18.83
CA VAL A 177 -11.26 -4.20 -18.24
C VAL A 177 -11.18 -4.26 -16.72
N THR A 178 -9.96 -4.21 -16.15
CA THR A 178 -9.77 -4.16 -14.69
C THR A 178 -10.13 -2.80 -14.12
N LEU A 179 -9.77 -1.70 -14.80
CA LEU A 179 -10.15 -0.35 -14.38
C LEU A 179 -11.67 -0.18 -14.35
N ASP A 180 -12.36 -0.70 -15.37
CA ASP A 180 -13.81 -0.63 -15.46
C ASP A 180 -14.49 -1.47 -14.36
N ALA A 181 -13.93 -2.64 -14.03
CA ALA A 181 -14.42 -3.46 -12.92
C ALA A 181 -14.31 -2.73 -11.56
N PHE A 182 -13.19 -2.05 -11.28
CA PHE A 182 -13.04 -1.22 -10.08
C PHE A 182 -14.06 -0.07 -10.04
N ARG A 183 -14.32 0.60 -11.17
CA ARG A 183 -15.34 1.66 -11.26
C ARG A 183 -16.75 1.12 -10.99
N VAL A 184 -17.10 -0.04 -11.55
CA VAL A 184 -18.39 -0.70 -11.33
C VAL A 184 -18.53 -1.13 -9.86
N ALA A 185 -17.45 -1.55 -9.22
CA ALA A 185 -17.39 -1.88 -7.79
C ALA A 185 -17.50 -0.64 -6.87
N GLY A 186 -17.48 0.58 -7.43
CA GLY A 186 -17.61 1.84 -6.68
C GLY A 186 -16.32 2.59 -6.41
N SER A 187 -15.17 2.05 -6.84
CA SER A 187 -13.87 2.71 -6.63
C SER A 187 -13.70 3.92 -7.55
N ARG A 188 -13.10 4.98 -7.02
CA ARG A 188 -12.56 6.09 -7.83
C ARG A 188 -11.21 5.63 -8.40
N VAL A 189 -11.03 5.78 -9.71
CA VAL A 189 -9.84 5.31 -10.41
C VAL A 189 -9.02 6.51 -10.90
N TYR A 190 -7.76 6.58 -10.45
CA TYR A 190 -6.77 7.58 -10.82
C TYR A 190 -5.64 6.90 -11.57
N VAL A 191 -5.30 7.44 -12.73
CA VAL A 191 -4.24 6.92 -13.61
C VAL A 191 -3.10 7.92 -13.63
N ALA A 192 -1.93 7.47 -13.19
CA ALA A 192 -0.70 8.26 -13.22
C ALA A 192 -0.11 8.30 -14.63
N ASP A 193 0.46 9.45 -14.97
CA ASP A 193 1.15 9.71 -16.24
C ASP A 193 2.57 9.13 -16.28
#